data_af3929cb0b7bfceee0f704933ea05dc4
#
_entry.id   af3929cb0b7bfceee0f704933ea05dc4
#
_cell.length_a   1.000
_cell.length_b   1.000
_cell.length_c   1.000
_cell.angle_alpha   90.00
_cell.angle_beta   90.00
_cell.angle_gamma   90.00
#
_symmetry.space_group_name_H-M   'P 1'
#
loop_
_entity.id
_entity.type
_entity.pdbx_description
1 polymer ?
#
loop_
_entity_poly.entity_id
_entity_poly.type
_entity_poly.pdbx_seq_one_letter_code
_entity_poly.pdbx_strand_id
1 'polypeptide(L)'
;MPRTGGDAWRAWQLLVRFFFAQREHLPASGGELELSPIQCHVLHLLEPGRPVPMGRLAQTLACHASNVTGLVDRLEARGLVQRRLSADDRRVRELELTPEGSRLRTQVLRQMTTGARPLSRLSIRQQRTLVKILEALVDESS
;
A
#
# COMPACT_ATOMS: atom_id res chain seq x y z
N MET A 1 -0.16 9.31 -30.02
CA MET A 1 0.28 10.38 -29.11
C MET A 1 -0.91 10.85 -28.30
N PRO A 2 -0.93 10.71 -26.98
CA PRO A 2 -1.96 11.36 -26.18
C PRO A 2 -1.83 12.87 -26.36
N ARG A 3 -2.95 13.53 -26.62
CA ARG A 3 -3.00 14.99 -26.73
C ARG A 3 -2.55 15.60 -25.37
N THR A 4 -1.35 16.09 -25.32
CA THR A 4 -0.78 16.84 -24.20
C THR A 4 -1.56 18.16 -24.05
N GLY A 5 -2.66 18.18 -23.29
CA GLY A 5 -3.43 19.41 -23.11
C GLY A 5 -4.85 19.23 -22.56
N GLY A 6 -5.29 17.99 -22.32
CA GLY A 6 -6.61 17.73 -21.74
C GLY A 6 -6.61 17.74 -20.20
N ASP A 7 -7.81 17.78 -19.61
CA ASP A 7 -7.99 17.72 -18.14
C ASP A 7 -7.39 16.47 -17.52
N ALA A 8 -7.39 15.33 -18.23
CA ALA A 8 -6.73 14.12 -17.78
C ALA A 8 -5.22 14.29 -17.58
N TRP A 9 -4.53 14.96 -18.51
CA TRP A 9 -3.12 15.27 -18.38
C TRP A 9 -2.85 16.24 -17.21
N ARG A 10 -3.67 17.25 -17.09
CA ARG A 10 -3.59 18.20 -15.96
C ARG A 10 -3.83 17.50 -14.62
N ALA A 11 -4.83 16.62 -14.54
CA ALA A 11 -5.09 15.82 -13.34
C ALA A 11 -3.88 14.95 -12.99
N TRP A 12 -3.28 14.26 -13.97
CA TRP A 12 -2.07 13.47 -13.77
C TRP A 12 -0.91 14.30 -13.23
N GLN A 13 -0.64 15.46 -13.82
CA GLN A 13 0.42 16.35 -13.33
C GLN A 13 0.18 16.80 -11.88
N LEU A 14 -1.06 17.11 -11.53
CA LEU A 14 -1.43 17.50 -10.16
C LEU A 14 -1.30 16.35 -9.17
N LEU A 15 -1.68 15.13 -9.56
CA LEU A 15 -1.49 13.93 -8.74
C LEU A 15 -0.02 13.66 -8.46
N VAL A 16 0.82 13.72 -9.50
CA VAL A 16 2.27 13.55 -9.37
C VAL A 16 2.86 14.62 -8.46
N ARG A 17 2.48 15.87 -8.68
CA ARG A 17 2.93 17.00 -7.84
C ARG A 17 2.48 16.84 -6.39
N PHE A 18 1.25 16.44 -6.15
CA PHE A 18 0.72 16.17 -4.82
C PHE A 18 1.49 15.04 -4.15
N PHE A 19 1.72 13.93 -4.85
CA PHE A 19 2.49 12.80 -4.34
C PHE A 19 3.90 13.23 -3.89
N PHE A 20 4.63 13.96 -4.73
CA PHE A 20 5.96 14.43 -4.37
C PHE A 20 5.97 15.46 -3.24
N ALA A 21 4.93 16.27 -3.12
CA ALA A 21 4.78 17.21 -2.01
C ALA A 21 4.52 16.49 -0.67
N GLN A 22 3.92 15.29 -0.70
CA GLN A 22 3.63 14.47 0.48
C GLN A 22 4.72 13.44 0.79
N ARG A 23 5.79 13.36 -0.02
CA ARG A 23 6.83 12.32 0.12
C ARG A 23 7.48 12.26 1.51
N GLU A 24 7.56 13.38 2.22
CA GLU A 24 8.11 13.45 3.58
C GLU A 24 7.19 12.78 4.63
N HIS A 25 5.91 12.63 4.29
CA HIS A 25 4.90 11.99 5.12
C HIS A 25 4.60 10.55 4.68
N LEU A 26 5.16 10.14 3.53
CA LEU A 26 5.17 8.74 3.15
C LEU A 26 6.33 8.06 3.87
N PRO A 27 6.15 6.81 4.30
CA PRO A 27 7.26 6.05 4.87
C PRO A 27 8.38 5.98 3.83
N ALA A 28 9.41 6.80 4.01
CA ALA A 28 10.52 6.88 3.07
C ALA A 28 11.55 5.79 3.34
N SER A 29 12.20 5.29 2.30
CA SER A 29 13.39 4.46 2.42
C SER A 29 14.44 5.21 3.25
N GLY A 30 14.87 4.63 4.38
CA GLY A 30 15.81 5.27 5.30
C GLY A 30 15.18 6.16 6.37
N GLY A 31 13.84 6.20 6.52
CA GLY A 31 13.17 6.81 7.66
C GLY A 31 13.33 5.98 8.95
N GLU A 32 12.75 6.44 10.05
CA GLU A 32 12.79 5.76 11.36
C GLU A 32 12.37 4.28 11.32
N LEU A 33 11.54 3.91 10.36
CA LEU A 33 11.04 2.54 10.20
C LEU A 33 11.95 1.65 9.36
N GLU A 34 12.93 2.22 8.66
CA GLU A 34 13.83 1.50 7.73
C GLU A 34 13.10 0.58 6.73
N LEU A 35 11.94 1.01 6.27
CA LEU A 35 11.09 0.30 5.32
C LEU A 35 10.98 1.09 4.02
N SER A 36 10.96 0.39 2.90
CA SER A 36 10.60 1.00 1.62
C SER A 36 9.09 1.30 1.55
N PRO A 37 8.62 2.24 0.71
CA PRO A 37 7.20 2.53 0.56
C PRO A 37 6.36 1.30 0.25
N ILE A 38 6.85 0.38 -0.58
CA ILE A 38 6.13 -0.85 -0.93
C ILE A 38 6.06 -1.82 0.26
N GLN A 39 7.10 -1.89 1.10
CA GLN A 39 7.07 -2.70 2.33
C GLN A 39 6.06 -2.14 3.32
N CYS A 40 5.98 -0.83 3.47
CA CYS A 40 4.95 -0.18 4.28
C CYS A 40 3.55 -0.48 3.76
N HIS A 41 3.37 -0.48 2.44
CA HIS A 41 2.10 -0.81 1.81
C HIS A 41 1.70 -2.27 2.08
N VAL A 42 2.63 -3.22 2.02
CA VAL A 42 2.35 -4.61 2.41
C VAL A 42 1.90 -4.71 3.87
N LEU A 43 2.61 -4.07 4.79
CA LEU A 43 2.21 -4.08 6.20
C LEU A 43 0.83 -3.42 6.41
N HIS A 44 0.51 -2.39 5.65
CA HIS A 44 -0.81 -1.76 5.67
C HIS A 44 -1.92 -2.71 5.22
N LEU A 45 -1.69 -3.49 4.16
CA LEU A 45 -2.67 -4.44 3.60
C LEU A 45 -2.93 -5.65 4.50
N LEU A 46 -1.95 -6.03 5.32
CA LEU A 46 -2.08 -7.16 6.24
C LEU A 46 -2.78 -6.71 7.53
N GLU A 47 -3.79 -7.46 7.94
CA GLU A 47 -4.45 -7.27 9.22
C GLU A 47 -3.99 -8.31 10.25
N PRO A 48 -3.77 -7.93 11.52
CA PRO A 48 -3.43 -8.89 12.57
C PRO A 48 -4.45 -10.02 12.66
N GLY A 49 -3.97 -11.27 12.68
CA GLY A 49 -4.81 -12.46 12.79
C GLY A 49 -5.58 -12.82 11.52
N ARG A 50 -5.33 -12.14 10.41
CA ARG A 50 -5.97 -12.43 9.11
C ARG A 50 -4.92 -12.73 8.04
N PRO A 51 -4.56 -14.00 7.83
CA PRO A 51 -3.63 -14.37 6.78
C PRO A 51 -4.18 -14.04 5.39
N VAL A 52 -3.29 -13.63 4.49
CA VAL A 52 -3.63 -13.28 3.11
C VAL A 52 -2.88 -14.22 2.16
N PRO A 53 -3.58 -14.87 1.21
CA PRO A 53 -2.92 -15.68 0.20
C PRO A 53 -1.90 -14.87 -0.61
N MET A 54 -0.72 -15.46 -0.85
CA MET A 54 0.36 -14.79 -1.60
C MET A 54 -0.07 -14.33 -2.98
N GLY A 55 -0.90 -15.11 -3.68
CA GLY A 55 -1.44 -14.74 -5.00
C GLY A 55 -2.36 -13.51 -4.93
N ARG A 56 -3.16 -13.38 -3.87
CA ARG A 56 -4.02 -12.21 -3.65
C ARG A 56 -3.20 -10.97 -3.34
N LEU A 57 -2.14 -11.12 -2.55
CA LEU A 57 -1.21 -10.02 -2.28
C LEU A 57 -0.57 -9.50 -3.56
N ALA A 58 -0.11 -10.41 -4.44
CA ALA A 58 0.47 -10.04 -5.73
C ALA A 58 -0.52 -9.27 -6.62
N GLN A 59 -1.78 -9.70 -6.68
CA GLN A 59 -2.83 -8.99 -7.41
C GLN A 59 -3.07 -7.58 -6.85
N THR A 60 -3.20 -7.47 -5.53
CA THR A 60 -3.43 -6.17 -4.87
C THR A 60 -2.28 -5.19 -5.07
N LEU A 61 -1.05 -5.69 -5.11
CA LEU A 61 0.14 -4.87 -5.36
C LEU A 61 0.38 -4.58 -6.85
N ALA A 62 -0.41 -5.17 -7.75
CA ALA A 62 -0.20 -5.12 -9.19
C ALA A 62 1.25 -5.49 -9.61
N CYS A 63 1.85 -6.44 -8.90
CA CYS A 63 3.22 -6.88 -9.08
C CYS A 63 3.28 -8.30 -9.63
N HIS A 64 4.36 -8.62 -10.34
CA HIS A 64 4.66 -10.01 -10.68
C HIS A 64 4.94 -10.82 -9.40
N ALA A 65 4.53 -12.09 -9.39
CA ALA A 65 4.70 -12.99 -8.24
C ALA A 65 6.17 -13.09 -7.75
N SER A 66 7.15 -13.03 -8.66
CA SER A 66 8.57 -13.04 -8.32
C SER A 66 9.00 -11.81 -7.50
N ASN A 67 8.47 -10.63 -7.83
CA ASN A 67 8.74 -9.39 -7.11
C ASN A 67 8.14 -9.43 -5.69
N VAL A 68 6.95 -10.00 -5.56
CA VAL A 68 6.29 -10.19 -4.25
C VAL A 68 7.09 -11.14 -3.38
N THR A 69 7.61 -12.23 -3.93
CA THR A 69 8.43 -13.19 -3.19
C THR A 69 9.65 -12.52 -2.59
N GLY A 70 10.43 -11.76 -3.36
CA GLY A 70 11.61 -11.05 -2.86
C GLY A 70 11.26 -9.96 -1.82
N LEU A 71 10.14 -9.30 -1.99
CA LEU A 71 9.62 -8.32 -1.05
C LEU A 71 9.26 -8.96 0.30
N VAL A 72 8.55 -10.08 0.24
CA VAL A 72 8.15 -10.85 1.43
C VAL A 72 9.35 -11.49 2.12
N ASP A 73 10.34 -11.99 1.36
CA ASP A 73 11.58 -12.54 1.94
C ASP A 73 12.28 -11.51 2.84
N ARG A 74 12.35 -10.25 2.42
CA ARG A 74 12.95 -9.17 3.21
C ARG A 74 12.15 -8.84 4.47
N LEU A 75 10.82 -8.84 4.38
CA LEU A 75 9.96 -8.61 5.54
C LEU A 75 10.04 -9.76 6.53
N GLU A 76 10.11 -11.01 6.03
CA GLU A 76 10.25 -12.22 6.85
C GLU A 76 11.61 -12.28 7.53
N ALA A 77 12.70 -11.92 6.83
CA ALA A 77 14.04 -11.82 7.40
C ALA A 77 14.13 -10.81 8.55
N ARG A 78 13.29 -9.78 8.54
CA ARG A 78 13.15 -8.81 9.63
C ARG A 78 12.19 -9.27 10.73
N GLY A 79 11.58 -10.44 10.61
CA GLY A 79 10.62 -10.95 11.59
C GLY A 79 9.29 -10.21 11.63
N LEU A 80 8.91 -9.51 10.56
CA LEU A 80 7.69 -8.69 10.51
C LEU A 80 6.48 -9.48 9.99
N VAL A 81 6.73 -10.46 9.16
CA VAL A 81 5.73 -11.35 8.58
C VAL A 81 6.22 -12.78 8.63
N GLN A 82 5.30 -13.72 8.50
CA GLN A 82 5.62 -15.14 8.37
C GLN A 82 4.74 -15.78 7.31
N ARG A 83 5.31 -16.72 6.56
CA ARG A 83 4.58 -17.58 5.63
C ARG A 83 4.03 -18.78 6.38
N ARG A 84 2.83 -19.17 6.04
CA ARG A 84 2.20 -20.40 6.53
C ARG A 84 1.46 -21.09 5.40
N LEU A 85 1.15 -22.36 5.58
CA LEU A 85 0.21 -23.05 4.71
C LEU A 85 -1.21 -22.69 5.15
N SER A 86 -2.10 -22.48 4.19
CA SER A 86 -3.51 -22.28 4.49
C SER A 86 -4.10 -23.48 5.23
N ALA A 87 -4.93 -23.23 6.24
CA ALA A 87 -5.64 -24.27 6.94
C ALA A 87 -6.68 -24.99 6.04
N ASP A 88 -7.21 -24.25 5.06
CA ASP A 88 -8.26 -24.76 4.15
C ASP A 88 -7.68 -25.49 2.93
N ASP A 89 -6.53 -25.03 2.40
CA ASP A 89 -5.86 -25.65 1.28
C ASP A 89 -4.34 -25.57 1.42
N ARG A 90 -3.69 -26.70 1.71
CA ARG A 90 -2.23 -26.79 1.89
C ARG A 90 -1.40 -26.46 0.64
N ARG A 91 -2.02 -26.29 -0.51
CA ARG A 91 -1.36 -25.79 -1.74
C ARG A 91 -1.17 -24.29 -1.72
N VAL A 92 -1.97 -23.59 -0.91
CA VAL A 92 -1.95 -22.14 -0.80
C VAL A 92 -1.02 -21.71 0.33
N ARG A 93 -0.08 -20.83 -0.02
CA ARG A 93 0.76 -20.14 0.96
C ARG A 93 0.10 -18.82 1.31
N GLU A 94 0.00 -18.57 2.58
CA GLU A 94 -0.54 -17.33 3.15
C GLU A 94 0.57 -16.56 3.86
N LEU A 95 0.40 -15.27 3.91
CA LEU A 95 1.24 -14.34 4.65
C LEU A 95 0.45 -13.77 5.81
N GLU A 96 1.05 -13.74 6.99
CA GLU A 96 0.46 -13.10 8.17
C GLU A 96 1.48 -12.24 8.90
N LEU A 97 0.98 -11.26 9.63
CA LEU A 97 1.80 -10.42 10.51
C LEU A 97 2.27 -11.19 11.73
N THR A 98 3.52 -11.00 12.10
CA THR A 98 4.02 -11.36 13.42
C THR A 98 3.59 -10.30 14.45
N PRO A 99 3.72 -10.55 15.77
CA PRO A 99 3.52 -9.52 16.79
C PRO A 99 4.36 -8.27 16.55
N GLU A 100 5.61 -8.43 16.12
CA GLU A 100 6.50 -7.32 15.75
C GLU A 100 5.99 -6.56 14.52
N GLY A 101 5.57 -7.31 13.48
CA GLY A 101 4.94 -6.73 12.29
C GLY A 101 3.68 -5.93 12.61
N SER A 102 2.86 -6.42 13.53
CA SER A 102 1.65 -5.71 13.99
C SER A 102 1.98 -4.40 14.72
N ARG A 103 3.03 -4.38 15.53
CA ARG A 103 3.52 -3.14 16.17
C ARG A 103 4.01 -2.13 15.15
N LEU A 104 4.83 -2.57 14.21
CA LEU A 104 5.37 -1.71 13.17
C LEU A 104 4.27 -1.18 12.22
N ARG A 105 3.29 -2.03 11.90
CA ARG A 105 2.09 -1.63 11.15
C ARG A 105 1.37 -0.45 11.80
N THR A 106 1.21 -0.44 13.10
CA THR A 106 0.59 0.68 13.83
C THR A 106 1.35 1.99 13.60
N GLN A 107 2.67 1.95 13.57
CA GLN A 107 3.50 3.12 13.26
C GLN A 107 3.35 3.55 11.81
N VAL A 108 3.34 2.60 10.87
CA VAL A 108 3.07 2.86 9.45
C VAL A 108 1.73 3.57 9.26
N LEU A 109 0.66 3.06 9.89
CA LEU A 109 -0.68 3.66 9.81
C LEU A 109 -0.72 5.09 10.35
N ARG A 110 0.00 5.37 11.44
CA ARG A 110 0.12 6.73 11.97
C ARG A 110 0.78 7.68 10.97
N GLN A 111 1.85 7.25 10.32
CA GLN A 111 2.52 8.06 9.30
C GLN A 111 1.63 8.29 8.07
N MET A 112 0.92 7.25 7.61
CA MET A 112 -0.03 7.37 6.51
C MET A 112 -1.19 8.34 6.86
N THR A 113 -1.68 8.30 8.09
CA THR A 113 -2.72 9.23 8.56
C THR A 113 -2.23 10.68 8.51
N THR A 114 -0.96 10.92 8.84
CA THR A 114 -0.35 12.25 8.71
C THR A 114 -0.30 12.70 7.25
N GLY A 115 0.03 11.79 6.32
CA GLY A 115 -0.01 12.04 4.88
C GLY A 115 -1.41 12.40 4.33
N ALA A 116 -2.46 11.97 5.01
CA ALA A 116 -3.84 12.30 4.62
C ALA A 116 -4.30 13.71 5.04
N ARG A 117 -3.55 14.42 5.90
CA ARG A 117 -3.92 15.76 6.39
C ARG A 117 -4.30 16.76 5.29
N PRO A 118 -3.60 16.85 4.15
CA PRO A 118 -3.99 17.79 3.10
C PRO A 118 -5.38 17.53 2.56
N LEU A 119 -5.82 16.27 2.53
CA LEU A 119 -7.14 15.88 2.05
C LEU A 119 -8.25 16.32 3.03
N SER A 120 -7.93 16.50 4.32
CA SER A 120 -8.90 16.99 5.32
C SER A 120 -9.29 18.47 5.12
N ARG A 121 -8.54 19.20 4.28
CA ARG A 121 -8.89 20.58 3.87
C ARG A 121 -10.05 20.61 2.86
N LEU A 122 -10.35 19.49 2.24
CA LEU A 122 -11.48 19.34 1.36
C LEU A 122 -12.78 19.27 2.18
N SER A 123 -13.87 19.82 1.65
CA SER A 123 -15.20 19.59 2.23
C SER A 123 -15.55 18.09 2.20
N ILE A 124 -16.44 17.67 3.07
CA ILE A 124 -16.90 16.27 3.12
C ILE A 124 -17.43 15.79 1.76
N ARG A 125 -18.13 16.67 1.04
CA ARG A 125 -18.62 16.36 -0.31
C ARG A 125 -17.47 16.09 -1.30
N GLN A 126 -16.44 16.93 -1.27
CA GLN A 126 -15.25 16.77 -2.12
C GLN A 126 -14.48 15.51 -1.77
N GLN A 127 -14.32 15.21 -0.47
CA GLN A 127 -13.66 13.97 -0.02
C GLN A 127 -14.41 12.74 -0.56
N ARG A 128 -15.73 12.70 -0.44
CA ARG A 128 -16.55 11.60 -0.97
C ARG A 128 -16.45 11.47 -2.49
N THR A 129 -16.40 12.59 -3.20
CA THR A 129 -16.22 12.58 -4.65
C THR A 129 -14.85 12.05 -5.04
N LEU A 130 -13.80 12.47 -4.33
CA LEU A 130 -12.44 12.00 -4.56
C LEU A 130 -12.33 10.48 -4.31
N VAL A 131 -12.92 9.98 -3.22
CA VAL A 131 -12.95 8.53 -2.94
C VAL A 131 -13.54 7.75 -4.12
N LYS A 132 -14.71 8.15 -4.61
CA LYS A 132 -15.37 7.49 -5.75
C LYS A 132 -14.52 7.51 -7.02
N ILE A 133 -13.84 8.63 -7.29
CA ILE A 133 -12.96 8.75 -8.46
C ILE A 133 -11.76 7.80 -8.34
N LEU A 134 -11.14 7.75 -7.16
CA LEU A 134 -9.99 6.90 -6.92
C LEU A 134 -10.36 5.40 -6.94
N GLU A 135 -11.51 5.03 -6.36
CA GLU A 135 -12.03 3.65 -6.41
C GLU A 135 -12.20 3.20 -7.87
N ALA A 136 -12.86 4.02 -8.71
CA ALA A 136 -13.03 3.70 -10.12
C ALA A 136 -11.70 3.50 -10.86
N LEU A 137 -10.68 4.31 -10.56
CA LEU A 137 -9.37 4.19 -11.18
C LEU A 137 -8.60 2.95 -10.73
N VAL A 138 -8.77 2.55 -9.47
CA VAL A 138 -8.10 1.36 -8.90
C VAL A 138 -8.76 0.08 -9.40
N ASP A 139 -10.09 0.05 -9.46
CA ASP A 139 -10.85 -1.13 -9.91
C ASP A 139 -10.60 -1.46 -11.39
N GLU A 140 -10.40 -0.45 -12.25
CA GLU A 140 -10.03 -0.65 -13.66
C GLU A 140 -8.60 -1.17 -13.85
N SER A 141 -7.76 -1.09 -12.82
CA SER A 141 -6.35 -1.51 -12.87
C SER A 141 -6.13 -2.95 -12.36
N SER A 142 -7.19 -3.65 -11.95
CA SER A 142 -7.21 -5.05 -11.48
C SER A 142 -7.71 -5.97 -12.59
#